data_cd92f47ae8daa86000f069b8f127a3ff
#
_entry.id   cd92f47ae8daa86000f069b8f127a3ff
#
_cell.length_a   1.000
_cell.length_b   1.000
_cell.length_c   1.000
_cell.angle_alpha   90.00
_cell.angle_beta   90.00
_cell.angle_gamma   90.00
#
_symmetry.space_group_name_H-M   'P 1'
#
loop_
_entity.id
_entity.type
_entity.pdbx_description
1 polymer ?
#
loop_
_entity_poly.entity_id
_entity_poly.type
_entity_poly.pdbx_seq_one_letter_code
_entity_poly.pdbx_strand_id
1 'polypeptide(L)'
;MFGLQLELERSGDGVAGRFFVKQDHQGPPGYAHGGVLATALDEAMALLLHDEGRRALTARLEVDLRAPAAVGSYVEVMASVVERSGRRLVLEATAAGEGGVIATARGTFVEAPAP
;
A
#
# COMPACT_ATOMS: atom_id res chain seq x y z
N MET A 1 12.95 -11.20 5.88
CA MET A 1 12.25 -9.93 5.65
C MET A 1 11.37 -9.61 6.84
N PHE A 2 11.41 -8.40 7.29
CA PHE A 2 10.48 -7.95 8.29
C PHE A 2 9.08 -7.87 7.70
N GLY A 3 8.08 -8.30 8.45
CA GLY A 3 6.70 -8.13 8.06
C GLY A 3 6.21 -6.74 8.39
N LEU A 4 5.38 -6.17 7.53
CA LEU A 4 4.63 -4.98 7.87
C LEU A 4 3.35 -5.43 8.57
N GLN A 5 3.15 -4.96 9.79
CA GLN A 5 1.93 -5.25 10.52
C GLN A 5 0.88 -4.22 10.12
N LEU A 6 0.41 -4.36 8.90
CA LEU A 6 -0.57 -3.47 8.30
C LEU A 6 -1.97 -3.93 8.69
N GLU A 7 -2.64 -3.14 9.48
CA GLU A 7 -4.01 -3.43 9.93
C GLU A 7 -4.98 -2.71 9.00
N LEU A 8 -5.66 -3.46 8.15
CA LEU A 8 -6.59 -2.92 7.15
C LEU A 8 -7.99 -3.44 7.37
N GLU A 9 -8.97 -2.58 7.15
CA GLU A 9 -10.38 -2.91 7.16
C GLU A 9 -11.04 -2.37 5.91
N ARG A 10 -12.14 -3.00 5.50
CA ARG A 10 -12.94 -2.49 4.38
C ARG A 10 -13.46 -1.10 4.75
N SER A 11 -13.37 -0.19 3.78
CA SER A 11 -13.85 1.19 3.92
C SER A 11 -14.49 1.59 2.60
N GLY A 12 -15.82 1.54 2.53
CA GLY A 12 -16.53 1.75 1.27
C GLY A 12 -16.09 0.74 0.23
N ASP A 13 -15.64 1.21 -0.93
CA ASP A 13 -15.17 0.35 -2.03
C ASP A 13 -13.70 -0.02 -1.90
N GLY A 14 -13.03 0.45 -0.87
CA GLY A 14 -11.61 0.22 -0.68
C GLY A 14 -11.28 -0.38 0.67
N VAL A 15 -10.03 -0.22 1.05
CA VAL A 15 -9.53 -0.57 2.40
C VAL A 15 -8.85 0.64 2.99
N ALA A 16 -8.87 0.71 4.30
CA ALA A 16 -8.14 1.73 5.06
C ALA A 16 -7.57 1.11 6.33
N GLY A 17 -6.43 1.59 6.74
CA GLY A 17 -5.79 1.10 7.94
C GLY A 17 -4.53 1.86 8.24
N ARG A 18 -3.66 1.27 9.04
CA ARG A 18 -2.43 1.95 9.45
C ARG A 18 -1.35 0.95 9.82
N PHE A 19 -0.12 1.44 9.84
CA PHE A 19 0.97 0.70 10.44
C PHE A 19 1.86 1.66 11.25
N PHE A 20 2.57 1.08 12.19
CA PHE A 20 3.52 1.82 13.01
C PHE A 20 4.91 1.73 12.40
N VAL A 21 5.59 2.86 12.25
CA VAL A 21 6.95 2.89 11.71
C VAL A 21 7.92 2.50 12.83
N LYS A 22 8.42 1.28 12.77
CA LYS A 22 9.35 0.73 13.75
C LYS A 22 10.79 1.11 13.42
N GLN A 23 11.67 0.91 14.39
CA GLN A 23 13.10 1.09 14.20
C GLN A 23 13.63 0.20 13.06
N ASP A 24 13.11 -1.02 12.91
CA ASP A 24 13.51 -1.94 11.85
C ASP A 24 13.16 -1.44 10.44
N HIS A 25 12.27 -0.48 10.36
CA HIS A 25 11.87 0.14 9.08
C HIS A 25 12.77 1.29 8.68
N GLN A 26 13.73 1.66 9.53
CA GLN A 26 14.56 2.82 9.31
C GLN A 26 15.48 2.69 8.10
N GLY A 27 15.47 3.69 7.25
CA GLY A 27 16.47 3.91 6.21
C GLY A 27 17.39 5.03 6.68
N PRO A 28 17.17 6.29 6.26
CA PRO A 28 17.92 7.40 6.83
C PRO A 28 17.62 7.53 8.32
N PRO A 29 18.57 8.03 9.14
CA PRO A 29 18.33 8.13 10.58
C PRO A 29 17.04 8.87 10.92
N GLY A 30 16.17 8.19 11.66
CA GLY A 30 14.91 8.74 12.13
C GLY A 30 13.73 8.60 11.19
N TYR A 31 13.94 8.04 9.99
CA TYR A 31 12.87 7.95 8.98
C TYR A 31 12.77 6.57 8.36
N ALA A 32 11.57 6.22 7.92
CA ALA A 32 11.33 4.96 7.24
C ALA A 32 12.06 4.91 5.90
N HIS A 33 12.55 3.74 5.55
CA HIS A 33 13.11 3.47 4.22
C HIS A 33 11.98 3.59 3.17
N GLY A 34 12.28 4.20 2.02
CA GLY A 34 11.29 4.35 0.94
C GLY A 34 10.69 3.02 0.48
N GLY A 35 11.49 1.96 0.48
CA GLY A 35 11.01 0.61 0.15
C GLY A 35 9.96 0.08 1.11
N VAL A 36 10.00 0.50 2.38
CA VAL A 36 8.96 0.13 3.36
C VAL A 36 7.64 0.77 2.98
N LEU A 37 7.66 2.05 2.62
CA LEU A 37 6.44 2.76 2.19
C LEU A 37 5.88 2.16 0.91
N ALA A 38 6.74 1.84 -0.06
CA ALA A 38 6.32 1.20 -1.30
C ALA A 38 5.68 -0.16 -1.02
N THR A 39 6.28 -0.96 -0.13
CA THR A 39 5.73 -2.25 0.28
C THR A 39 4.36 -2.11 0.93
N ALA A 40 4.20 -1.13 1.81
CA ALA A 40 2.92 -0.89 2.48
C ALA A 40 1.82 -0.57 1.48
N LEU A 41 2.11 0.27 0.49
CA LEU A 41 1.15 0.63 -0.55
C LEU A 41 0.80 -0.54 -1.45
N ASP A 42 1.80 -1.30 -1.89
CA ASP A 42 1.58 -2.49 -2.70
C ASP A 42 0.75 -3.54 -1.93
N GLU A 43 1.10 -3.76 -0.68
CA GLU A 43 0.40 -4.73 0.17
C GLU A 43 -1.05 -4.33 0.42
N ALA A 44 -1.32 -3.05 0.62
CA ALA A 44 -2.70 -2.57 0.82
C ALA A 44 -3.56 -2.84 -0.42
N MET A 45 -3.02 -2.59 -1.61
CA MET A 45 -3.73 -2.88 -2.86
C MET A 45 -3.94 -4.38 -3.05
N ALA A 46 -2.92 -5.19 -2.78
CA ALA A 46 -3.01 -6.64 -2.89
C ALA A 46 -4.03 -7.22 -1.90
N LEU A 47 -4.05 -6.72 -0.67
CA LEU A 47 -5.00 -7.18 0.35
C LEU A 47 -6.44 -6.84 -0.02
N LEU A 48 -6.67 -5.69 -0.65
CA LEU A 48 -8.00 -5.34 -1.14
C LEU A 48 -8.49 -6.37 -2.16
N LEU A 49 -7.64 -6.73 -3.12
CA LEU A 49 -8.00 -7.73 -4.13
C LEU A 49 -8.20 -9.11 -3.51
N HIS A 50 -7.35 -9.48 -2.57
CA HIS A 50 -7.48 -10.74 -1.84
C HIS A 50 -8.80 -10.80 -1.07
N ASP A 51 -9.18 -9.70 -0.41
CA ASP A 51 -10.43 -9.60 0.33
C ASP A 51 -11.65 -9.74 -0.60
N GLU A 52 -11.52 -9.32 -1.85
CA GLU A 52 -12.55 -9.50 -2.88
C GLU A 52 -12.54 -10.90 -3.50
N GLY A 53 -11.69 -11.79 -3.02
CA GLY A 53 -11.58 -13.15 -3.56
C GLY A 53 -10.80 -13.24 -4.87
N ARG A 54 -10.04 -12.20 -5.22
CA ARG A 54 -9.31 -12.16 -6.47
C ARG A 54 -7.88 -12.62 -6.29
N ARG A 55 -7.39 -13.41 -7.22
CA ARG A 55 -6.01 -13.87 -7.27
C ARG A 55 -5.29 -13.08 -8.34
N ALA A 56 -4.53 -12.08 -7.93
CA ALA A 56 -3.87 -11.17 -8.85
C ALA A 56 -2.43 -10.95 -8.43
N LEU A 57 -1.58 -10.69 -9.42
CA LEU A 57 -0.16 -10.37 -9.21
C LEU A 57 0.10 -8.95 -9.63
N THR A 58 0.97 -8.27 -8.91
CA THR A 58 1.44 -6.93 -9.27
C THR A 58 2.27 -7.02 -10.54
N ALA A 59 1.80 -6.38 -11.60
CA ALA A 59 2.53 -6.32 -12.86
C ALA A 59 3.36 -5.03 -12.98
N ARG A 60 2.88 -3.95 -12.36
CA ARG A 60 3.56 -2.67 -12.37
C ARG A 60 3.22 -1.91 -11.10
N LEU A 61 4.21 -1.27 -10.53
CA LEU A 61 4.03 -0.43 -9.34
C LEU A 61 4.74 0.89 -9.56
N GLU A 62 4.00 1.98 -9.47
CA GLU A 62 4.53 3.34 -9.54
C GLU A 62 4.32 3.99 -8.19
N VAL A 63 5.39 4.46 -7.56
CA VAL A 63 5.32 5.07 -6.24
C VAL A 63 5.97 6.44 -6.27
N ASP A 64 5.25 7.42 -5.74
CA ASP A 64 5.79 8.76 -5.51
C ASP A 64 6.00 8.94 -4.02
N LEU A 65 7.25 9.13 -3.62
CA LEU A 65 7.61 9.41 -2.23
C LEU A 65 7.69 10.93 -2.07
N ARG A 66 6.80 11.50 -1.25
CA ARG A 66 6.62 12.96 -1.16
C ARG A 66 7.15 13.55 0.13
N ALA A 67 7.12 12.79 1.21
CA ALA A 67 7.55 13.28 2.51
C ALA A 67 8.09 12.12 3.34
N PRO A 68 8.97 12.39 4.30
CA PRO A 68 9.48 11.34 5.16
C PRO A 68 8.43 10.88 6.16
N ALA A 69 8.51 9.60 6.55
CA ALA A 69 7.70 9.03 7.62
C ALA A 69 8.60 8.79 8.83
N ALA A 70 8.32 9.44 9.93
CA ALA A 70 9.18 9.37 11.10
C ALA A 70 9.06 8.00 11.80
N VAL A 71 10.21 7.46 12.21
CA VAL A 71 10.22 6.30 13.11
C VAL A 71 9.47 6.69 14.39
N GLY A 72 8.60 5.79 14.86
CA GLY A 72 7.78 6.05 16.03
C GLY A 72 6.44 6.69 15.72
N SER A 73 6.11 6.89 14.44
CA SER A 73 4.81 7.45 14.05
C SER A 73 3.93 6.40 13.39
N TYR A 74 2.62 6.67 13.36
CA TYR A 74 1.68 5.89 12.59
C TYR A 74 1.53 6.48 11.19
N VAL A 75 1.41 5.60 10.21
CA VAL A 75 1.11 5.96 8.83
C VAL A 75 -0.25 5.36 8.49
N GLU A 76 -1.16 6.19 8.02
CA GLU A 76 -2.46 5.72 7.54
C GLU A 76 -2.37 5.39 6.06
N VAL A 77 -2.96 4.26 5.68
CA VAL A 77 -2.90 3.76 4.32
C VAL A 77 -4.32 3.49 3.83
N MET A 78 -4.60 3.93 2.61
CA MET A 78 -5.87 3.66 1.94
C MET A 78 -5.60 3.15 0.53
N ALA A 79 -6.43 2.25 0.06
CA ALA A 79 -6.34 1.74 -1.32
C ALA A 79 -7.72 1.54 -1.91
N SER A 80 -7.82 1.73 -3.22
CA SER A 80 -9.08 1.52 -3.95
C SER A 80 -8.80 1.08 -5.38
N VAL A 81 -9.79 0.41 -5.98
CA VAL A 81 -9.72 0.04 -7.39
C VAL A 81 -10.24 1.20 -8.21
N VAL A 82 -9.46 1.65 -9.19
CA VAL A 82 -9.84 2.79 -10.04
C VAL A 82 -10.20 2.40 -11.45
N GLU A 83 -9.78 1.22 -11.92
CA GLU A 83 -10.06 0.77 -13.27
C GLU A 83 -10.07 -0.75 -13.34
N ARG A 84 -10.99 -1.29 -14.13
CA ARG A 84 -11.09 -2.72 -14.41
C ARG A 84 -11.21 -2.92 -15.91
N SER A 85 -10.39 -3.78 -16.50
CA SER A 85 -10.43 -4.08 -17.91
C SER A 85 -9.99 -5.53 -18.12
N GLY A 86 -10.95 -6.43 -18.30
CA GLY A 86 -10.67 -7.86 -18.40
C GLY A 86 -10.02 -8.37 -17.13
N ARG A 87 -8.83 -8.99 -17.26
CA ARG A 87 -8.05 -9.48 -16.12
C ARG A 87 -7.15 -8.41 -15.51
N ARG A 88 -7.16 -7.22 -16.07
CA ARG A 88 -6.30 -6.13 -15.63
C ARG A 88 -7.06 -5.23 -14.67
N LEU A 89 -6.44 -4.92 -13.56
CA LEU A 89 -7.00 -4.05 -12.51
C LEU A 89 -5.98 -2.96 -12.20
N VAL A 90 -6.45 -1.73 -12.13
CA VAL A 90 -5.60 -0.61 -11.71
C VAL A 90 -6.11 -0.11 -10.38
N LEU A 91 -5.22 -0.02 -9.43
CA LEU A 91 -5.50 0.44 -8.08
C LEU A 91 -4.66 1.66 -7.75
N GLU A 92 -5.16 2.44 -6.81
CA GLU A 92 -4.41 3.55 -6.23
C GLU A 92 -4.37 3.39 -4.73
N ALA A 93 -3.27 3.84 -4.12
CA ALA A 93 -3.10 3.82 -2.69
C ALA A 93 -2.41 5.09 -2.23
N THR A 94 -2.69 5.48 -0.99
CA THR A 94 -2.13 6.69 -0.39
C THR A 94 -1.67 6.36 1.02
N ALA A 95 -0.48 6.83 1.37
CA ALA A 95 0.03 6.80 2.73
C ALA A 95 0.08 8.23 3.25
N ALA A 96 -0.42 8.46 4.46
CA ALA A 96 -0.47 9.79 5.05
C ALA A 96 -0.08 9.74 6.53
N GLY A 97 0.58 10.79 6.98
CA GLY A 97 0.89 11.03 8.37
C GLY A 97 0.24 12.31 8.86
N GLU A 98 0.63 12.79 10.04
CA GLU A 98 0.06 14.00 10.62
C GLU A 98 0.28 15.23 9.74
N GLY A 99 1.39 15.29 9.04
CA GLY A 99 1.72 16.42 8.16
C GLY A 99 1.10 16.36 6.77
N GLY A 100 0.33 15.31 6.46
CA GLY A 100 -0.30 15.14 5.16
C GLY A 100 0.21 13.92 4.41
N VAL A 101 0.08 13.95 3.09
CA VAL A 101 0.44 12.82 2.23
C VAL A 101 1.96 12.57 2.28
N ILE A 102 2.33 11.33 2.53
CA ILE A 102 3.72 10.88 2.58
C ILE A 102 4.11 10.22 1.26
N ALA A 103 3.21 9.41 0.72
CA ALA A 103 3.47 8.69 -0.53
C ALA A 103 2.16 8.34 -1.21
N THR A 104 2.22 8.20 -2.53
CA THR A 104 1.10 7.70 -3.33
C THR A 104 1.61 6.61 -4.23
N ALA A 105 0.72 5.71 -4.63
CA ALA A 105 1.06 4.64 -5.57
C ALA A 105 -0.07 4.37 -6.53
N ARG A 106 0.33 3.90 -7.71
CA ARG A 106 -0.59 3.34 -8.70
C ARG A 106 -0.08 1.97 -9.07
N GLY A 107 -0.91 0.97 -8.90
CA GLY A 107 -0.55 -0.42 -9.18
C GLY A 107 -1.39 -0.98 -10.29
N THR A 108 -0.75 -1.69 -11.20
CA THR A 108 -1.44 -2.49 -12.22
C THR A 108 -1.30 -3.95 -11.81
N PHE A 109 -2.44 -4.61 -11.66
CA PHE A 109 -2.50 -6.01 -11.25
C PHE A 109 -3.13 -6.82 -12.37
N VAL A 110 -2.69 -8.05 -12.52
CA VAL A 110 -3.24 -8.98 -13.50
C VAL A 110 -3.81 -10.18 -12.76
N GLU A 111 -5.09 -10.42 -12.95
CA GLU A 111 -5.74 -11.58 -12.35
C GLU A 111 -5.24 -12.87 -12.99
N ALA A 112 -4.98 -13.87 -12.15
CA ALA A 112 -4.66 -15.20 -12.64
C ALA A 112 -5.87 -15.77 -13.39
N PRO A 113 -5.64 -16.55 -14.45
CA PRO A 113 -6.75 -17.22 -15.11
C PRO A 113 -7.46 -18.16 -14.14
N ALA A 114 -8.77 -18.36 -14.35
CA ALA A 114 -9.52 -19.34 -13.57
C ALA A 114 -8.93 -20.74 -13.77
N PRO A 115 -8.86 -21.55 -12.70
CA PRO A 115 -8.34 -22.91 -12.81
C PRO A 115 -9.24 -23.81 -13.66
#